data_986d80e4e46b9343c8a1241b077de146
#
_entry.id   986d80e4e46b9343c8a1241b077de146
#
_cell.length_a   1.000
_cell.length_b   1.000
_cell.length_c   1.000
_cell.angle_alpha   90.00
_cell.angle_beta   90.00
_cell.angle_gamma   90.00
#
_symmetry.space_group_name_H-M   'P 1'
#
loop_
_entity.id
_entity.type
_entity.pdbx_description
1 polymer ?
#
loop_
_entity_poly.entity_id
_entity_poly.type
_entity_poly.pdbx_seq_one_letter_code
_entity_poly.pdbx_strand_id
1 'polypeptide(L)'
;MEKIVIAIDTMGTDNGSAYFVQGIAEAMDLYDDLSFIVTGKEEELKTYIDQYGCDKTRIEVVDATEEITCHDAPVDAIRRKKNSSMVLALNAVKEGRAAACISGGNSGALLAGGQFLVGRAKGVKRTPLAPLIPHRYGSSLLIDCGANVDAKPENLVQFAKIDRKSVV
;
A
#
# COMPACT_ATOMS: atom_id res chain seq x y z
N MET A 1 -11.21 -5.05 -21.20
CA MET A 1 -11.01 -5.47 -19.80
C MET A 1 -11.23 -4.24 -18.92
N GLU A 2 -11.75 -4.41 -17.74
CA GLU A 2 -11.87 -3.32 -16.75
C GLU A 2 -10.47 -2.91 -16.29
N LYS A 3 -10.15 -1.61 -16.34
CA LYS A 3 -8.84 -1.12 -15.92
C LYS A 3 -8.72 -1.21 -14.40
N ILE A 4 -7.66 -1.82 -13.91
CA ILE A 4 -7.33 -1.90 -12.49
C ILE A 4 -6.38 -0.76 -12.15
N VAL A 5 -6.76 0.09 -11.21
CA VAL A 5 -5.94 1.21 -10.74
C VAL A 5 -5.28 0.85 -9.42
N ILE A 6 -3.95 1.01 -9.32
CA ILE A 6 -3.17 0.79 -8.10
C ILE A 6 -2.61 2.13 -7.62
N ALA A 7 -2.84 2.46 -6.36
CA ALA A 7 -2.21 3.61 -5.71
C ALA A 7 -0.84 3.23 -5.16
N ILE A 8 0.18 4.05 -5.44
CA ILE A 8 1.57 3.77 -5.04
C ILE A 8 2.11 4.93 -4.20
N ASP A 9 2.43 4.65 -2.95
CA ASP A 9 3.20 5.53 -2.07
C ASP A 9 4.69 5.34 -2.34
N THR A 10 5.37 6.40 -2.79
CA THR A 10 6.78 6.33 -3.21
C THR A 10 7.75 6.95 -2.21
N MET A 11 7.27 7.53 -1.10
CA MET A 11 8.13 8.21 -0.12
C MET A 11 8.30 7.39 1.17
N GLY A 12 9.25 7.79 2.00
CA GLY A 12 9.51 7.13 3.28
C GLY A 12 10.13 5.73 3.16
N THR A 13 10.77 5.44 2.04
CA THR A 13 11.39 4.15 1.72
C THR A 13 12.90 4.26 1.64
N ASP A 14 13.61 3.17 1.89
CA ASP A 14 15.08 3.14 1.86
C ASP A 14 15.65 3.38 0.45
N ASN A 15 14.93 3.00 -0.59
CA ASN A 15 15.40 3.01 -1.98
C ASN A 15 14.90 4.22 -2.81
N GLY A 16 14.01 5.03 -2.23
CA GLY A 16 13.46 6.22 -2.90
C GLY A 16 12.46 5.94 -4.03
N SER A 17 11.92 7.02 -4.60
CA SER A 17 10.84 6.99 -5.59
C SER A 17 11.23 6.32 -6.92
N ALA A 18 12.52 6.37 -7.29
CA ALA A 18 13.02 5.79 -8.55
C ALA A 18 12.69 4.31 -8.70
N TYR A 19 12.86 3.52 -7.63
CA TYR A 19 12.59 2.08 -7.65
C TYR A 19 11.12 1.76 -7.89
N PHE A 20 10.21 2.57 -7.34
CA PHE A 20 8.78 2.39 -7.58
C PHE A 20 8.41 2.69 -9.03
N VAL A 21 8.97 3.77 -9.60
CA VAL A 21 8.70 4.13 -11.00
C VAL A 21 9.29 3.09 -11.95
N GLN A 22 10.47 2.54 -11.65
CA GLN A 22 11.01 1.41 -12.41
C GLN A 22 10.08 0.19 -12.35
N GLY A 23 9.61 -0.19 -11.17
CA GLY A 23 8.65 -1.30 -11.02
C GLY A 23 7.31 -1.05 -11.72
N ILE A 24 6.85 0.20 -11.78
CA ILE A 24 5.67 0.60 -12.56
C ILE A 24 5.91 0.37 -14.06
N ALA A 25 7.08 0.78 -14.59
CA ALA A 25 7.43 0.56 -15.99
C ALA A 25 7.41 -0.94 -16.33
N GLU A 26 8.06 -1.77 -15.52
CA GLU A 26 8.08 -3.23 -15.69
C GLU A 26 6.67 -3.85 -15.61
N ALA A 27 5.82 -3.36 -14.69
CA ALA A 27 4.44 -3.82 -14.58
C ALA A 27 3.59 -3.41 -15.78
N MET A 28 3.83 -2.25 -16.37
CA MET A 28 3.14 -1.79 -17.59
C MET A 28 3.47 -2.65 -18.80
N ASP A 29 4.70 -3.14 -18.89
CA ASP A 29 5.14 -4.04 -19.97
C ASP A 29 4.50 -5.42 -19.85
N LEU A 30 4.16 -5.85 -18.63
CA LEU A 30 3.57 -7.17 -18.36
C LEU A 30 2.03 -7.17 -18.39
N TYR A 31 1.39 -6.05 -18.07
CA TYR A 31 -0.05 -5.96 -17.86
C TYR A 31 -0.66 -4.72 -18.52
N ASP A 32 -1.46 -4.91 -19.56
CA ASP A 32 -2.08 -3.81 -20.32
C ASP A 32 -3.27 -3.17 -19.59
N ASP A 33 -3.86 -3.84 -18.62
CA ASP A 33 -5.04 -3.40 -17.87
C ASP A 33 -4.71 -2.64 -16.57
N LEU A 34 -3.42 -2.53 -16.20
CA LEU A 34 -3.00 -1.76 -15.02
C LEU A 34 -2.87 -0.26 -15.36
N SER A 35 -3.30 0.56 -14.42
CA SER A 35 -3.06 2.01 -14.35
C SER A 35 -2.66 2.38 -12.93
N PHE A 36 -2.01 3.54 -12.74
CA PHE A 36 -1.39 3.87 -11.46
C PHE A 36 -1.73 5.29 -11.02
N ILE A 37 -2.00 5.47 -9.72
CA ILE A 37 -1.99 6.75 -9.03
C ILE A 37 -0.70 6.76 -8.20
N VAL A 38 0.25 7.61 -8.56
CA VAL A 38 1.58 7.65 -7.94
C VAL A 38 1.69 8.89 -7.08
N THR A 39 1.87 8.70 -5.78
CA THR A 39 1.91 9.79 -4.80
C THR A 39 3.34 10.03 -4.33
N GLY A 40 3.81 11.28 -4.39
CA GLY A 40 5.16 11.68 -4.02
C GLY A 40 5.49 13.08 -4.51
N LYS A 41 6.75 13.45 -4.53
CA LYS A 41 7.18 14.75 -5.06
C LYS A 41 7.01 14.81 -6.58
N GLU A 42 6.09 15.65 -7.04
CA GLU A 42 5.65 15.69 -8.44
C GLU A 42 6.80 15.86 -9.44
N GLU A 43 7.72 16.81 -9.18
CA GLU A 43 8.87 17.09 -10.05
C GLU A 43 9.81 15.87 -10.18
N GLU A 44 10.04 15.18 -9.05
CA GLU A 44 10.88 14.00 -8.98
C GLU A 44 10.23 12.82 -9.73
N LEU A 45 8.94 12.60 -9.50
CA LEU A 45 8.18 11.54 -10.15
C LEU A 45 8.10 11.74 -11.66
N LYS A 46 7.85 12.95 -12.14
CA LYS A 46 7.84 13.25 -13.58
C LYS A 46 9.18 12.94 -14.24
N THR A 47 10.29 13.29 -13.56
CA THR A 47 11.64 12.98 -14.04
C THR A 47 11.86 11.47 -14.20
N TYR A 48 11.48 10.67 -13.21
CA TYR A 48 11.64 9.21 -13.30
C TYR A 48 10.67 8.57 -14.30
N ILE A 49 9.42 9.06 -14.40
CA ILE A 49 8.44 8.60 -15.40
C ILE A 49 9.00 8.77 -16.83
N ASP A 50 9.65 9.91 -17.09
CA ASP A 50 10.31 10.16 -18.38
C ASP A 50 11.56 9.30 -18.58
N GLN A 51 12.37 9.16 -17.53
CA GLN A 51 13.60 8.36 -17.57
C GLN A 51 13.34 6.88 -17.87
N TYR A 52 12.30 6.31 -17.27
CA TYR A 52 11.95 4.89 -17.44
C TYR A 52 10.96 4.66 -18.60
N GLY A 53 10.54 5.70 -19.32
CA GLY A 53 9.70 5.59 -20.51
C GLY A 53 8.28 5.09 -20.23
N CYS A 54 7.74 5.39 -19.03
CA CYS A 54 6.40 4.95 -18.67
C CYS A 54 5.32 5.59 -19.55
N ASP A 55 4.25 4.86 -19.85
CA ASP A 55 3.07 5.39 -20.54
C ASP A 55 2.32 6.36 -19.61
N LYS A 56 2.48 7.65 -19.87
CA LYS A 56 1.86 8.74 -19.10
C LYS A 56 0.33 8.71 -19.10
N THR A 57 -0.28 8.04 -20.08
CA THR A 57 -1.75 7.93 -20.16
C THR A 57 -2.32 6.96 -19.12
N ARG A 58 -1.45 6.16 -18.51
CA ARG A 58 -1.77 5.18 -17.48
C ARG A 58 -1.33 5.60 -16.07
N ILE A 59 -0.75 6.80 -15.92
CA ILE A 59 -0.25 7.33 -14.65
C ILE A 59 -0.94 8.65 -14.32
N GLU A 60 -1.47 8.73 -13.11
CA GLU A 60 -1.85 9.97 -12.45
C GLU A 60 -0.83 10.26 -11.34
N VAL A 61 -0.16 11.41 -11.40
CA VAL A 61 0.76 11.87 -10.36
C VAL A 61 0.01 12.77 -9.38
N VAL A 62 0.15 12.49 -8.09
CA VAL A 62 -0.42 13.29 -7.00
C VAL A 62 0.71 13.82 -6.13
N ASP A 63 0.86 15.14 -6.10
CA ASP A 63 1.93 15.79 -5.33
C ASP A 63 1.72 15.61 -3.83
N ALA A 64 2.79 15.20 -3.15
CA ALA A 64 2.83 15.00 -1.71
C ALA A 64 3.87 15.93 -1.07
N THR A 65 3.41 16.80 -0.17
CA THR A 65 4.25 17.79 0.50
C THR A 65 4.82 17.29 1.82
N GLU A 66 4.35 16.16 2.31
CA GLU A 66 4.76 15.55 3.58
C GLU A 66 5.19 14.09 3.38
N GLU A 67 6.03 13.61 4.28
CA GLU A 67 6.56 12.25 4.28
C GLU A 67 6.35 11.58 5.63
N ILE A 68 5.92 10.32 5.63
CA ILE A 68 5.90 9.46 6.83
C ILE A 68 7.14 8.57 6.79
N THR A 69 8.02 8.78 7.76
CA THR A 69 9.28 8.02 7.89
C THR A 69 9.12 6.81 8.81
N CYS A 70 10.11 5.89 8.79
CA CYS A 70 10.16 4.73 9.69
C CYS A 70 10.22 5.10 11.17
N HIS A 71 10.62 6.34 11.50
CA HIS A 71 10.74 6.83 12.88
C HIS A 71 9.47 7.50 13.41
N ASP A 72 8.51 7.76 12.55
CA ASP A 72 7.23 8.37 12.96
C ASP A 72 6.36 7.37 13.74
N ALA A 73 5.69 7.86 14.78
CA ALA A 73 4.67 7.08 15.47
C ALA A 73 3.48 6.84 14.52
N PRO A 74 3.14 5.57 14.19
CA PRO A 74 2.24 5.23 13.10
C PRO A 74 0.89 5.95 13.11
N VAL A 75 0.18 5.88 14.24
CA VAL A 75 -1.17 6.46 14.37
C VAL A 75 -1.12 7.99 14.30
N ASP A 76 -0.14 8.61 14.95
CA ASP A 76 0.02 10.06 14.96
C ASP A 76 0.41 10.59 13.58
N ALA A 77 1.28 9.88 12.87
CA ALA A 77 1.67 10.24 11.51
C ALA A 77 0.46 10.29 10.57
N ILE A 78 -0.35 9.23 10.54
CA ILE A 78 -1.59 9.17 9.74
C ILE A 78 -2.59 10.27 10.11
N ARG A 79 -2.63 10.66 11.38
CA ARG A 79 -3.55 11.72 11.85
C ARG A 79 -3.08 13.13 11.52
N ARG A 80 -1.77 13.38 11.57
CA ARG A 80 -1.19 14.73 11.44
C ARG A 80 -0.72 15.05 10.03
N LYS A 81 -0.06 14.10 9.35
CA LYS A 81 0.54 14.29 8.02
C LYS A 81 -0.46 13.97 6.91
N LYS A 82 -1.47 14.85 6.75
CA LYS A 82 -2.57 14.62 5.82
C LYS A 82 -2.19 14.67 4.34
N ASN A 83 -1.13 15.40 4.03
CA ASN A 83 -0.58 15.56 2.68
C ASN A 83 0.64 14.65 2.46
N SER A 84 0.80 13.59 3.28
CA SER A 84 1.84 12.59 3.03
C SER A 84 1.45 11.66 1.89
N SER A 85 2.44 11.20 1.15
CA SER A 85 2.27 10.29 0.02
C SER A 85 1.45 9.05 0.41
N MET A 86 1.73 8.46 1.57
CA MET A 86 0.98 7.31 2.10
C MET A 86 -0.50 7.64 2.36
N VAL A 87 -0.81 8.78 2.97
CA VAL A 87 -2.20 9.18 3.26
C VAL A 87 -2.96 9.47 1.96
N LEU A 88 -2.32 10.11 0.99
CA LEU A 88 -2.91 10.39 -0.32
C LEU A 88 -3.20 9.09 -1.09
N ALA A 89 -2.26 8.13 -1.10
CA ALA A 89 -2.47 6.83 -1.73
C ALA A 89 -3.61 6.03 -1.08
N LEU A 90 -3.68 6.02 0.25
CA LEU A 90 -4.76 5.36 0.98
C LEU A 90 -6.12 6.04 0.76
N ASN A 91 -6.16 7.36 0.63
CA ASN A 91 -7.38 8.08 0.30
C ASN A 91 -7.88 7.74 -1.11
N ALA A 92 -7.01 7.54 -2.09
CA ALA A 92 -7.40 7.06 -3.42
C ALA A 92 -8.14 5.72 -3.36
N VAL A 93 -7.69 4.80 -2.49
CA VAL A 93 -8.40 3.52 -2.25
C VAL A 93 -9.74 3.75 -1.55
N LYS A 94 -9.78 4.57 -0.52
CA LYS A 94 -11.01 4.92 0.21
C LYS A 94 -12.09 5.51 -0.70
N GLU A 95 -11.68 6.35 -1.64
CA GLU A 95 -12.55 7.03 -2.61
C GLU A 95 -12.98 6.12 -3.77
N GLY A 96 -12.47 4.89 -3.83
CA GLY A 96 -12.74 3.95 -4.92
C GLY A 96 -12.03 4.29 -6.24
N ARG A 97 -11.04 5.22 -6.22
CA ARG A 97 -10.22 5.57 -7.38
C ARG A 97 -9.13 4.54 -7.64
N ALA A 98 -8.70 3.82 -6.61
CA ALA A 98 -7.75 2.72 -6.72
C ALA A 98 -8.30 1.45 -6.04
N ALA A 99 -7.99 0.29 -6.61
CA ALA A 99 -8.37 -1.01 -6.08
C ALA A 99 -7.50 -1.46 -4.90
N ALA A 100 -6.24 -1.00 -4.86
CA ALA A 100 -5.27 -1.33 -3.82
C ALA A 100 -4.26 -0.20 -3.63
N CYS A 101 -3.53 -0.23 -2.50
CA CYS A 101 -2.40 0.64 -2.21
C CYS A 101 -1.15 -0.21 -1.99
N ILE A 102 -0.03 0.22 -2.59
CA ILE A 102 1.31 -0.33 -2.35
C ILE A 102 2.18 0.75 -1.70
N SER A 103 2.91 0.38 -0.67
CA SER A 103 3.88 1.24 0.02
C SER A 103 5.07 0.42 0.48
N GLY A 104 6.27 0.95 0.36
CA GLY A 104 7.51 0.40 0.93
C GLY A 104 7.96 1.14 2.19
N GLY A 105 7.15 2.07 2.71
CA GLY A 105 7.47 2.88 3.88
C GLY A 105 7.10 2.22 5.22
N ASN A 106 6.68 3.05 6.18
CA ASN A 106 6.33 2.64 7.53
C ASN A 106 5.13 1.66 7.56
N SER A 107 5.39 0.36 7.76
CA SER A 107 4.37 -0.70 7.75
C SER A 107 3.31 -0.52 8.85
N GLY A 108 3.69 0.00 10.02
CA GLY A 108 2.76 0.34 11.09
C GLY A 108 1.80 1.47 10.70
N ALA A 109 2.32 2.50 10.01
CA ALA A 109 1.51 3.59 9.49
C ALA A 109 0.59 3.11 8.35
N LEU A 110 1.07 2.24 7.45
CA LEU A 110 0.24 1.64 6.41
C LEU A 110 -0.91 0.83 7.01
N LEU A 111 -0.64 0.01 8.02
CA LEU A 111 -1.67 -0.75 8.74
C LEU A 111 -2.67 0.17 9.44
N ALA A 112 -2.18 1.20 10.16
CA ALA A 112 -3.03 2.18 10.83
C ALA A 112 -3.90 2.96 9.83
N GLY A 113 -3.31 3.40 8.72
CA GLY A 113 -3.99 4.10 7.64
C GLY A 113 -5.05 3.21 6.96
N GLY A 114 -4.71 1.96 6.64
CA GLY A 114 -5.67 0.98 6.13
C GLY A 114 -6.87 0.80 7.07
N GLN A 115 -6.61 0.70 8.39
CA GLN A 115 -7.67 0.54 9.39
C GLN A 115 -8.53 1.79 9.57
N PHE A 116 -7.94 2.98 9.62
CA PHE A 116 -8.64 4.22 9.99
C PHE A 116 -9.13 5.05 8.82
N LEU A 117 -8.46 5.00 7.66
CA LEU A 117 -8.85 5.74 6.46
C LEU A 117 -9.69 4.88 5.52
N VAL A 118 -9.16 3.74 5.08
CA VAL A 118 -9.87 2.83 4.16
C VAL A 118 -11.02 2.11 4.88
N GLY A 119 -10.76 1.67 6.11
CA GLY A 119 -11.73 0.99 6.94
C GLY A 119 -11.53 -0.53 7.00
N ARG A 120 -12.24 -1.17 7.90
CA ARG A 120 -12.18 -2.61 8.14
C ARG A 120 -13.34 -3.31 7.43
N ALA A 121 -13.09 -4.51 6.93
CA ALA A 121 -14.17 -5.36 6.43
C ALA A 121 -15.22 -5.63 7.53
N LYS A 122 -16.48 -5.78 7.13
CA LYS A 122 -17.59 -5.99 8.06
C LYS A 122 -17.34 -7.20 8.97
N GLY A 123 -17.40 -6.97 10.28
CA GLY A 123 -17.16 -8.00 11.30
C GLY A 123 -15.70 -8.15 11.74
N VAL A 124 -14.75 -7.45 11.10
CA VAL A 124 -13.34 -7.45 11.52
C VAL A 124 -13.13 -6.43 12.64
N LYS A 125 -12.74 -6.91 13.81
CA LYS A 125 -12.46 -6.07 14.99
C LYS A 125 -11.03 -5.55 15.01
N ARG A 126 -10.05 -6.40 14.62
CA ARG A 126 -8.63 -6.06 14.49
C ARG A 126 -8.11 -6.51 13.13
N THR A 127 -7.31 -5.67 12.49
CA THR A 127 -6.66 -5.97 11.22
C THR A 127 -5.34 -6.67 11.49
N PRO A 128 -5.11 -7.88 10.96
CA PRO A 128 -3.82 -8.56 11.06
C PRO A 128 -2.85 -8.07 9.99
N LEU A 129 -1.56 -8.24 10.24
CA LEU A 129 -0.53 -8.21 9.22
C LEU A 129 -0.31 -9.63 8.70
N ALA A 130 -0.37 -9.83 7.39
CA ALA A 130 -0.43 -11.17 6.80
C ALA A 130 0.56 -11.33 5.64
N PRO A 131 1.88 -11.44 5.92
CA PRO A 131 2.88 -11.69 4.89
C PRO A 131 2.82 -13.12 4.34
N LEU A 132 3.18 -13.25 3.06
CA LEU A 132 3.45 -14.54 2.42
C LEU A 132 4.90 -14.95 2.71
N ILE A 133 5.07 -16.09 3.37
CA ILE A 133 6.38 -16.66 3.67
C ILE A 133 6.71 -17.74 2.64
N PRO A 134 7.74 -17.56 1.80
CA PRO A 134 8.14 -18.58 0.84
C PRO A 134 8.77 -19.79 1.53
N HIS A 135 8.46 -20.98 1.03
CA HIS A 135 9.07 -22.23 1.48
C HIS A 135 9.27 -23.19 0.30
N ARG A 136 9.95 -24.34 0.55
CA ARG A 136 10.34 -25.28 -0.49
C ARG A 136 9.22 -25.72 -1.45
N TYR A 137 7.98 -25.75 -0.99
CA TYR A 137 6.83 -26.27 -1.76
C TYR A 137 5.83 -25.19 -2.18
N GLY A 138 6.18 -23.88 -2.02
CA GLY A 138 5.30 -22.76 -2.37
C GLY A 138 5.39 -21.63 -1.37
N SER A 139 4.25 -21.10 -0.93
CA SER A 139 4.16 -20.02 0.07
C SER A 139 3.11 -20.35 1.12
N SER A 140 3.35 -19.90 2.36
CA SER A 140 2.38 -19.95 3.45
C SER A 140 2.04 -18.54 3.90
N LEU A 141 0.77 -18.29 4.21
CA LEU A 141 0.34 -17.03 4.80
C LEU A 141 0.54 -17.09 6.32
N LEU A 142 1.38 -16.18 6.87
CA LEU A 142 1.53 -16.03 8.32
C LEU A 142 0.58 -14.93 8.79
N ILE A 143 -0.37 -15.24 9.68
CA ILE A 143 -1.38 -14.32 10.17
C ILE A 143 -1.63 -14.50 11.68
N ASP A 144 -1.39 -13.55 12.57
CA ASP A 144 -0.86 -12.20 12.42
C ASP A 144 0.67 -12.19 12.59
N CYS A 145 1.37 -11.28 11.88
CA CYS A 145 2.82 -11.13 11.99
C CYS A 145 3.19 -9.87 12.79
N GLY A 146 2.90 -9.88 14.08
CA GLY A 146 3.35 -8.86 15.04
C GLY A 146 2.54 -7.56 15.10
N ALA A 147 1.48 -7.41 14.31
CA ALA A 147 0.64 -6.20 14.37
C ALA A 147 -0.23 -6.14 15.65
N ASN A 148 -0.56 -7.29 16.23
CA ASN A 148 -1.39 -7.40 17.42
C ASN A 148 -0.65 -8.20 18.52
N VAL A 149 0.25 -7.53 19.25
CA VAL A 149 1.09 -8.16 20.29
C VAL A 149 0.24 -8.77 21.42
N ASP A 150 -0.93 -8.21 21.70
CA ASP A 150 -1.88 -8.62 22.75
C ASP A 150 -3.12 -9.34 22.19
N ALA A 151 -2.95 -10.13 21.11
CA ALA A 151 -4.05 -10.85 20.47
C ALA A 151 -4.77 -11.78 21.46
N LYS A 152 -6.10 -11.61 21.54
CA LYS A 152 -6.98 -12.48 22.35
C LYS A 152 -7.44 -13.70 21.54
N PRO A 153 -7.95 -14.79 22.17
CA PRO A 153 -8.43 -15.96 21.45
C PRO A 153 -9.46 -15.65 20.35
N GLU A 154 -10.38 -14.72 20.61
CA GLU A 154 -11.36 -14.29 19.61
C GLU A 154 -10.72 -13.60 18.39
N ASN A 155 -9.55 -12.94 18.57
CA ASN A 155 -8.81 -12.35 17.44
C ASN A 155 -8.21 -13.45 16.56
N LEU A 156 -7.64 -14.51 17.16
CA LEU A 156 -7.06 -15.63 16.40
C LEU A 156 -8.14 -16.34 15.56
N VAL A 157 -9.33 -16.57 16.14
CA VAL A 157 -10.48 -17.11 15.38
C VAL A 157 -10.88 -16.19 14.22
N GLN A 158 -10.80 -14.87 14.42
CA GLN A 158 -11.11 -13.89 13.39
C GLN A 158 -10.06 -13.90 12.29
N PHE A 159 -8.77 -13.98 12.63
CA PHE A 159 -7.67 -14.07 11.67
C PHE A 159 -7.78 -15.32 10.79
N ALA A 160 -8.10 -16.46 11.38
CA ALA A 160 -8.36 -17.70 10.62
C ALA A 160 -9.55 -17.58 9.66
N LYS A 161 -10.59 -16.81 10.02
CA LYS A 161 -11.72 -16.54 9.11
C LYS A 161 -11.36 -15.59 7.96
N ILE A 162 -10.46 -14.64 8.20
CA ILE A 162 -9.95 -13.73 7.17
C ILE A 162 -9.11 -14.52 6.17
N ASP A 163 -8.17 -15.34 6.66
CA ASP A 163 -7.32 -16.21 5.86
C ASP A 163 -8.13 -17.09 4.91
N ARG A 164 -9.14 -17.79 5.42
CA ARG A 164 -10.02 -18.65 4.61
C ARG A 164 -10.69 -17.93 3.44
N LYS A 165 -10.95 -16.61 3.56
CA LYS A 165 -11.56 -15.80 2.48
C LYS A 165 -10.54 -15.29 1.48
N SER A 166 -9.26 -15.29 1.85
CA SER A 166 -8.16 -14.80 0.99
C SER A 166 -7.62 -15.88 0.05
N VAL A 167 -8.02 -17.13 0.24
CA VAL A 167 -7.53 -18.32 -0.50
C VAL A 167 -8.53 -18.80 -1.57
N VAL A 168 -9.49 -17.96 -1.97
CA VAL A 168 -10.45 -18.30 -3.03
C VAL A 168 -10.22 -17.48 -4.28
#